data_c756d8727b98253d40b589f5b9a46052
#
_entry.id   c756d8727b98253d40b589f5b9a46052
#
_cell.length_a   1.000
_cell.length_b   1.000
_cell.length_c   1.000
_cell.angle_alpha   90.00
_cell.angle_beta   90.00
_cell.angle_gamma   90.00
#
_symmetry.space_group_name_H-M   'P 1'
#
loop_
_entity.id
_entity.type
_entity.pdbx_description
1 polymer ?
#
loop_
_entity_poly.entity_id
_entity_poly.type
_entity_poly.pdbx_seq_one_letter_code
_entity_poly.pdbx_strand_id
1 'polypeptide(L)'
;MVYQTIREKFDLSANLAVRACARVGANRKTAKKDKKPVKTFKPTSADYDARIFAFREKDWSVSLTLVGGREHISIITSNYQIGKLKGTKPTSAQLCKHRDGSYYIHIQLKNDAPKLIKADNVIGCDFGRTDIAVTSDNKTWSGKEIRDVRDRYSLARANLQKKASKGTRSSRRRCRQLLKRLSGKEKRFQRHVNHVISKTIIFDAKQSNSIVAIEDLTGIRNRTNQQPRSKTERRRSNSWAFYQLRIFLEYKGLINGIEIVPVNPRYSSQTCHACMHLGLRSGKKFKCTNSICGWHGDADENASYNLSIIGGVVSLLRGSEILSCELNRDDSGLLKYPTSGTGESPVLKSAG
;
A
#
# COMPACT_ATOMS: atom_id res chain seq x y z
N MET A 1 -27.53 18.45 23.18
CA MET A 1 -27.24 17.85 24.50
C MET A 1 -25.77 17.46 24.68
N VAL A 2 -25.24 16.41 24.06
CA VAL A 2 -23.85 15.92 24.31
C VAL A 2 -22.76 16.99 24.12
N TYR A 3 -22.89 17.84 23.13
CA TYR A 3 -21.91 18.90 22.82
C TYR A 3 -21.79 19.95 23.94
N GLN A 4 -22.90 20.45 24.44
CA GLN A 4 -22.91 21.43 25.54
C GLN A 4 -22.35 20.84 26.83
N THR A 5 -22.81 19.66 27.20
CA THR A 5 -22.33 18.93 28.39
C THR A 5 -20.82 18.68 28.37
N ILE A 6 -20.25 18.38 27.18
CA ILE A 6 -18.79 18.17 27.02
C ILE A 6 -18.05 19.51 27.18
N ARG A 7 -18.57 20.61 26.65
CA ARG A 7 -17.94 21.92 26.79
C ARG A 7 -17.87 22.34 28.24
N GLU A 8 -18.98 22.29 28.94
CA GLU A 8 -19.07 22.69 30.33
C GLU A 8 -18.25 21.79 31.26
N LYS A 9 -18.31 20.47 31.07
CA LYS A 9 -17.63 19.52 31.93
C LYS A 9 -16.09 19.56 31.80
N PHE A 10 -15.58 19.86 30.61
CA PHE A 10 -14.14 19.78 30.30
C PHE A 10 -13.52 21.13 29.88
N ASP A 11 -14.25 22.22 30.02
CA ASP A 11 -13.83 23.57 29.64
C ASP A 11 -13.26 23.65 28.22
N LEU A 12 -13.92 22.99 27.27
CA LEU A 12 -13.47 22.93 25.89
C LEU A 12 -14.02 24.10 25.09
N SER A 13 -13.16 24.71 24.27
CA SER A 13 -13.62 25.66 23.25
C SER A 13 -14.59 24.95 22.28
N ALA A 14 -15.50 25.71 21.67
CA ALA A 14 -16.51 25.19 20.75
C ALA A 14 -15.92 24.27 19.67
N ASN A 15 -14.83 24.70 19.04
CA ASN A 15 -14.20 23.93 17.97
C ASN A 15 -13.54 22.63 18.48
N LEU A 16 -12.92 22.63 19.64
CA LEU A 16 -12.36 21.40 20.25
C LEU A 16 -13.45 20.40 20.58
N ALA A 17 -14.57 20.85 21.14
CA ALA A 17 -15.72 19.98 21.45
C ALA A 17 -16.33 19.37 20.17
N VAL A 18 -16.50 20.16 19.11
CA VAL A 18 -16.97 19.67 17.80
C VAL A 18 -16.04 18.59 17.25
N ARG A 19 -14.71 18.83 17.29
CA ARG A 19 -13.71 17.86 16.79
C ARG A 19 -13.69 16.57 17.61
N ALA A 20 -13.82 16.67 18.93
CA ALA A 20 -13.91 15.48 19.79
C ALA A 20 -15.17 14.65 19.48
N CYS A 21 -16.33 15.29 19.35
CA CYS A 21 -17.57 14.62 18.96
C CYS A 21 -17.50 13.98 17.58
N ALA A 22 -16.96 14.70 16.57
CA ALA A 22 -16.80 14.20 15.22
C ALA A 22 -15.89 12.98 15.17
N ARG A 23 -14.78 12.98 15.92
CA ARG A 23 -13.86 11.85 16.02
C ARG A 23 -14.51 10.61 16.63
N VAL A 24 -15.23 10.77 17.74
CA VAL A 24 -15.95 9.64 18.35
C VAL A 24 -17.02 9.11 17.40
N GLY A 25 -17.77 9.99 16.73
CA GLY A 25 -18.77 9.61 15.74
C GLY A 25 -18.18 8.81 14.58
N ALA A 26 -17.06 9.26 14.00
CA ALA A 26 -16.35 8.55 12.94
C ALA A 26 -15.84 7.16 13.39
N ASN A 27 -15.25 7.08 14.59
CA ASN A 27 -14.78 5.82 15.15
C ASN A 27 -15.95 4.83 15.39
N ARG A 28 -17.11 5.32 15.87
CA ARG A 28 -18.31 4.49 16.04
C ARG A 28 -18.87 3.98 14.71
N LYS A 29 -18.88 4.83 13.66
CA LYS A 29 -19.26 4.39 12.30
C LYS A 29 -18.36 3.28 11.79
N THR A 30 -17.05 3.42 11.94
CA THR A 30 -16.06 2.39 11.55
C THR A 30 -16.27 1.09 12.35
N ALA A 31 -16.42 1.19 13.66
CA ALA A 31 -16.67 0.02 14.52
C ALA A 31 -17.96 -0.72 14.15
N LYS A 32 -19.02 0.01 13.78
CA LYS A 32 -20.28 -0.56 13.28
C LYS A 32 -20.07 -1.29 11.95
N LYS A 33 -19.36 -0.68 11.01
CA LYS A 33 -19.03 -1.30 9.71
C LYS A 33 -18.23 -2.59 9.89
N ASP A 34 -17.25 -2.59 10.79
CA ASP A 34 -16.40 -3.75 11.08
C ASP A 34 -17.08 -4.78 11.99
N LYS A 35 -18.35 -4.58 12.38
CA LYS A 35 -19.09 -5.43 13.34
C LYS A 35 -18.34 -5.65 14.67
N LYS A 36 -17.52 -4.67 15.08
CA LYS A 36 -16.72 -4.69 16.31
C LYS A 36 -17.20 -3.58 17.26
N PRO A 37 -18.16 -3.84 18.14
CA PRO A 37 -18.64 -2.83 19.07
C PRO A 37 -17.50 -2.34 19.96
N VAL A 38 -17.35 -1.01 20.05
CA VAL A 38 -16.34 -0.37 20.89
C VAL A 38 -17.04 0.37 22.02
N LYS A 39 -16.77 -0.03 23.25
CA LYS A 39 -17.33 0.59 24.46
C LYS A 39 -16.58 1.85 24.87
N THR A 40 -15.24 1.86 24.69
CA THR A 40 -14.36 2.97 25.07
C THR A 40 -13.31 3.23 24.01
N PHE A 41 -12.93 4.50 23.83
CA PHE A 41 -11.84 4.91 22.95
C PHE A 41 -10.64 5.37 23.79
N LYS A 42 -9.43 4.93 23.41
CA LYS A 42 -8.21 5.42 24.06
C LYS A 42 -7.93 6.85 23.58
N PRO A 43 -7.62 7.80 24.49
CA PRO A 43 -7.27 9.17 24.13
C PRO A 43 -5.84 9.24 23.55
N THR A 44 -5.69 8.90 22.30
CA THR A 44 -4.37 8.84 21.63
C THR A 44 -4.12 10.01 20.71
N SER A 45 -5.15 10.76 20.32
CA SER A 45 -4.99 11.86 19.35
C SER A 45 -6.17 12.82 19.36
N ALA A 46 -5.89 14.06 19.00
CA ALA A 46 -6.86 15.13 18.81
C ALA A 46 -6.72 15.70 17.39
N ASP A 47 -7.86 15.99 16.74
CA ASP A 47 -7.90 16.55 15.41
C ASP A 47 -8.08 18.07 15.47
N TYR A 48 -7.35 18.79 14.63
CA TYR A 48 -7.33 20.23 14.53
C TYR A 48 -7.68 20.70 13.12
N ASP A 49 -8.44 21.77 13.02
CA ASP A 49 -8.73 22.48 11.76
C ASP A 49 -8.13 23.89 11.76
N ALA A 50 -8.30 24.64 10.68
CA ALA A 50 -7.74 25.97 10.49
C ALA A 50 -8.16 27.00 11.57
N ARG A 51 -9.23 26.77 12.33
CA ARG A 51 -9.69 27.68 13.39
C ARG A 51 -8.87 27.49 14.68
N ILE A 52 -8.40 26.29 14.93
CA ILE A 52 -7.71 25.89 16.16
C ILE A 52 -6.27 25.44 15.94
N PHE A 53 -5.78 25.52 14.69
CA PHE A 53 -4.42 25.18 14.28
C PHE A 53 -3.90 26.21 13.29
N ALA A 54 -2.64 26.61 13.44
CA ALA A 54 -1.89 27.32 12.41
C ALA A 54 -0.43 26.86 12.42
N PHE A 55 0.17 26.74 11.24
CA PHE A 55 1.60 26.52 11.08
C PHE A 55 2.31 27.83 10.83
N ARG A 56 3.43 28.05 11.47
CA ARG A 56 4.28 29.25 11.35
C ARG A 56 5.64 28.83 10.83
N GLU A 57 5.91 29.16 9.58
CA GLU A 57 7.17 28.84 8.93
C GLU A 57 8.35 29.64 9.49
N LYS A 58 8.10 30.91 9.88
CA LYS A 58 9.14 31.85 10.34
C LYS A 58 9.97 31.31 11.51
N ASP A 59 9.31 30.65 12.45
CA ASP A 59 9.92 30.14 13.71
C ASP A 59 9.77 28.62 13.87
N TRP A 60 9.34 27.91 12.82
CA TRP A 60 9.10 26.48 12.82
C TRP A 60 8.25 26.04 14.01
N SER A 61 7.18 26.75 14.24
CA SER A 61 6.24 26.50 15.32
C SER A 61 4.83 26.19 14.78
N VAL A 62 4.03 25.64 15.68
CA VAL A 62 2.59 25.47 15.46
C VAL A 62 1.84 26.20 16.56
N SER A 63 0.76 26.85 16.17
CA SER A 63 -0.19 27.45 17.10
C SER A 63 -1.37 26.51 17.27
N LEU A 64 -1.62 26.04 18.48
CA LEU A 64 -2.68 25.10 18.84
C LEU A 64 -3.60 25.71 19.90
N THR A 65 -4.90 25.60 19.71
CA THR A 65 -5.85 25.88 20.79
C THR A 65 -5.90 24.65 21.71
N LEU A 66 -5.54 24.86 22.97
CA LEU A 66 -5.61 23.88 24.05
C LEU A 66 -6.76 24.22 25.02
N VAL A 67 -6.91 23.46 26.10
CA VAL A 67 -7.95 23.72 27.11
C VAL A 67 -7.74 25.07 27.77
N GLY A 68 -6.51 25.45 28.12
CA GLY A 68 -6.17 26.70 28.76
C GLY A 68 -6.00 27.91 27.82
N GLY A 69 -6.27 27.75 26.51
CA GLY A 69 -6.07 28.84 25.54
C GLY A 69 -5.25 28.41 24.31
N ARG A 70 -4.73 29.40 23.61
CA ARG A 70 -3.95 29.21 22.40
C ARG A 70 -2.45 29.30 22.69
N GLU A 71 -1.74 28.19 22.40
CA GLU A 71 -0.32 28.04 22.68
C GLU A 71 0.50 27.99 21.39
N HIS A 72 1.73 28.51 21.45
CA HIS A 72 2.73 28.43 20.40
C HIS A 72 3.79 27.40 20.80
N ILE A 73 3.94 26.35 20.00
CA ILE A 73 4.80 25.21 20.32
C ILE A 73 5.82 25.03 19.20
N SER A 74 7.11 25.15 19.51
CA SER A 74 8.18 24.85 18.58
C SER A 74 8.17 23.37 18.21
N ILE A 75 8.35 23.03 16.92
CA ILE A 75 8.36 21.66 16.44
C ILE A 75 9.78 21.23 16.04
N ILE A 76 10.12 20.01 16.39
CA ILE A 76 11.36 19.40 15.94
C ILE A 76 11.10 18.74 14.59
N THR A 77 11.78 19.21 13.55
CA THR A 77 11.59 18.78 12.17
C THR A 77 12.90 18.33 11.54
N SER A 78 12.81 17.39 10.59
CA SER A 78 13.94 16.99 9.74
C SER A 78 13.99 17.82 8.44
N ASN A 79 15.14 17.84 7.77
CA ASN A 79 15.29 18.55 6.47
C ASN A 79 14.24 18.10 5.44
N TYR A 80 13.86 16.83 5.46
CA TYR A 80 12.78 16.34 4.58
C TYR A 80 11.44 17.00 4.89
N GLN A 81 11.08 17.13 6.16
CA GLN A 81 9.82 17.76 6.57
C GLN A 81 9.84 19.26 6.30
N ILE A 82 10.96 19.91 6.53
CA ILE A 82 11.20 21.32 6.17
C ILE A 82 10.93 21.53 4.68
N GLY A 83 11.54 20.74 3.80
CA GLY A 83 11.33 20.84 2.36
C GLY A 83 9.90 20.60 1.91
N LYS A 84 9.10 19.84 2.68
CA LYS A 84 7.67 19.62 2.38
C LYS A 84 6.75 20.73 2.91
N LEU A 85 7.10 21.37 4.02
CA LEU A 85 6.29 22.39 4.68
C LEU A 85 6.59 23.79 4.16
N LYS A 86 7.80 24.04 3.66
CA LYS A 86 8.24 25.33 3.16
C LYS A 86 7.27 25.86 2.08
N GLY A 87 6.83 27.11 2.25
CA GLY A 87 5.90 27.77 1.34
C GLY A 87 4.46 27.25 1.38
N THR A 88 4.11 26.33 2.31
CA THR A 88 2.77 25.77 2.40
C THR A 88 1.96 26.42 3.53
N LYS A 89 0.63 26.42 3.40
CA LYS A 89 -0.31 26.89 4.42
C LYS A 89 -1.25 25.74 4.83
N PRO A 90 -0.79 24.78 5.64
CA PRO A 90 -1.62 23.67 6.05
C PRO A 90 -2.77 24.15 6.94
N THR A 91 -3.97 23.63 6.70
CA THR A 91 -5.20 24.02 7.39
C THR A 91 -5.69 22.98 8.39
N SER A 92 -5.04 21.82 8.47
CA SER A 92 -5.43 20.74 9.37
C SER A 92 -4.24 19.97 9.89
N ALA A 93 -4.37 19.51 11.14
CA ALA A 93 -3.36 18.69 11.79
C ALA A 93 -4.01 17.71 12.77
N GLN A 94 -3.23 16.72 13.18
CA GLN A 94 -3.60 15.79 14.22
C GLN A 94 -2.46 15.69 15.25
N LEU A 95 -2.75 16.04 16.50
CA LEU A 95 -1.83 15.84 17.61
C LEU A 95 -1.97 14.40 18.12
N CYS A 96 -0.89 13.66 18.14
CA CYS A 96 -0.85 12.25 18.53
C CYS A 96 0.08 12.01 19.71
N LYS A 97 -0.40 11.29 20.74
CA LYS A 97 0.42 10.78 21.82
C LYS A 97 0.89 9.37 21.47
N HIS A 98 2.20 9.16 21.40
CA HIS A 98 2.79 7.86 21.15
C HIS A 98 2.91 7.03 22.43
N ARG A 99 3.24 5.74 22.27
CA ARG A 99 3.34 4.78 23.40
C ARG A 99 4.52 5.04 24.34
N ASP A 100 5.53 5.75 23.89
CA ASP A 100 6.70 6.19 24.64
C ASP A 100 6.44 7.47 25.44
N GLY A 101 5.24 8.05 25.31
CA GLY A 101 4.84 9.30 25.96
C GLY A 101 5.11 10.56 25.13
N SER A 102 5.85 10.47 24.04
CA SER A 102 6.14 11.60 23.15
C SER A 102 4.89 12.03 22.36
N TYR A 103 4.86 13.33 22.01
CA TYR A 103 3.80 13.90 21.19
C TYR A 103 4.32 14.20 19.80
N TYR A 104 3.50 13.89 18.80
CA TYR A 104 3.76 14.17 17.40
C TYR A 104 2.59 14.94 16.81
N ILE A 105 2.91 15.90 15.96
CA ILE A 105 1.90 16.58 15.16
C ILE A 105 1.99 16.08 13.71
N HIS A 106 0.89 15.53 13.22
CA HIS A 106 0.74 15.11 11.83
C HIS A 106 0.06 16.24 11.06
N ILE A 107 0.82 17.02 10.32
CA ILE A 107 0.32 18.14 9.51
C ILE A 107 -0.15 17.59 8.17
N GLN A 108 -1.35 17.94 7.75
CA GLN A 108 -1.92 17.52 6.47
C GLN A 108 -1.61 18.59 5.41
N LEU A 109 -0.96 18.16 4.35
CA LEU A 109 -0.70 18.99 3.18
C LEU A 109 -1.67 18.61 2.07
N LYS A 110 -2.24 19.60 1.42
CA LYS A 110 -3.07 19.43 0.23
C LYS A 110 -2.33 20.07 -0.94
N ASN A 111 -1.93 19.23 -1.88
CA ASN A 111 -1.32 19.66 -3.13
C ASN A 111 -2.14 19.08 -4.28
N ASP A 112 -2.17 19.78 -5.39
CA ASP A 112 -2.73 19.25 -6.62
C ASP A 112 -1.79 18.17 -7.17
N ALA A 113 -2.36 17.13 -7.73
CA ALA A 113 -1.58 16.10 -8.39
C ALA A 113 -0.94 16.68 -9.66
N PRO A 114 0.34 16.41 -9.94
CA PRO A 114 0.95 16.80 -11.20
C PRO A 114 0.20 16.12 -12.36
N LYS A 115 0.24 16.73 -13.53
CA LYS A 115 -0.27 16.09 -14.75
C LYS A 115 0.49 14.79 -15.00
N LEU A 116 -0.21 13.77 -15.46
CA LEU A 116 0.41 12.52 -15.87
C LEU A 116 1.37 12.79 -17.03
N ILE A 117 2.53 12.16 -17.00
CA ILE A 117 3.47 12.19 -18.11
C ILE A 117 2.84 11.47 -19.31
N LYS A 118 3.09 11.96 -20.51
CA LYS A 118 2.81 11.21 -21.74
C LYS A 118 3.94 10.19 -21.87
N ALA A 119 3.66 8.94 -21.50
CA ALA A 119 4.64 7.89 -21.51
C ALA A 119 4.60 7.13 -22.84
N ASP A 120 5.77 6.81 -23.35
CA ASP A 120 5.94 6.01 -24.58
C ASP A 120 6.27 4.55 -24.24
N ASN A 121 6.69 4.29 -23.01
CA ASN A 121 7.17 3.00 -22.56
C ASN A 121 6.39 2.50 -21.34
N VAL A 122 6.52 1.21 -21.08
CA VAL A 122 5.88 0.54 -19.92
C VAL A 122 6.89 -0.32 -19.19
N ILE A 123 7.01 -0.13 -17.88
CA ILE A 123 7.74 -1.04 -17.01
C ILE A 123 6.72 -2.00 -16.39
N GLY A 124 6.80 -3.29 -16.75
CA GLY A 124 6.03 -4.36 -16.10
C GLY A 124 6.68 -4.77 -14.78
N CYS A 125 5.90 -5.00 -13.75
CA CYS A 125 6.40 -5.37 -12.44
C CYS A 125 5.63 -6.56 -11.88
N ASP A 126 6.28 -7.72 -11.80
CA ASP A 126 5.79 -8.95 -11.16
C ASP A 126 6.06 -8.92 -9.66
N PHE A 127 5.07 -9.31 -8.84
CA PHE A 127 5.18 -9.33 -7.38
C PHE A 127 5.21 -10.75 -6.84
N GLY A 128 6.33 -11.15 -6.29
CA GLY A 128 6.54 -12.47 -5.74
C GLY A 128 6.78 -12.53 -4.23
N ARG A 129 6.82 -13.74 -3.71
CA ARG A 129 7.20 -14.04 -2.32
C ARG A 129 8.69 -14.36 -2.18
N THR A 130 9.29 -14.93 -3.22
CA THR A 130 10.71 -15.27 -3.28
C THR A 130 11.50 -14.05 -3.68
N ASP A 131 11.16 -13.46 -4.78
CA ASP A 131 11.52 -12.11 -5.13
C ASP A 131 10.30 -11.21 -4.90
N ILE A 132 10.54 -10.07 -4.25
CA ILE A 132 9.45 -9.17 -3.83
C ILE A 132 8.87 -8.48 -5.04
N ALA A 133 9.75 -8.10 -5.97
CA ALA A 133 9.42 -7.50 -7.24
C ALA A 133 10.49 -7.86 -8.27
N VAL A 134 10.06 -8.11 -9.50
CA VAL A 134 10.90 -8.26 -10.69
C VAL A 134 10.32 -7.33 -11.76
N THR A 135 11.16 -6.52 -12.40
CA THR A 135 10.72 -5.55 -13.39
C THR A 135 11.26 -5.87 -14.77
N SER A 136 10.54 -5.47 -15.81
CA SER A 136 10.94 -5.68 -17.22
C SER A 136 12.19 -4.93 -17.65
N ASP A 137 12.72 -4.04 -16.82
CA ASP A 137 14.03 -3.41 -16.97
C ASP A 137 15.16 -4.19 -16.24
N ASN A 138 14.94 -5.50 -16.00
CA ASN A 138 15.91 -6.45 -15.44
C ASN A 138 16.34 -6.14 -14.00
N LYS A 139 15.50 -5.51 -13.19
CA LYS A 139 15.76 -5.31 -11.77
C LYS A 139 14.99 -6.32 -10.92
N THR A 140 15.71 -6.93 -9.98
CA THR A 140 15.15 -7.92 -9.07
C THR A 140 15.42 -7.55 -7.62
N TRP A 141 14.40 -7.58 -6.78
CA TRP A 141 14.50 -7.40 -5.33
C TRP A 141 14.20 -8.70 -4.60
N SER A 142 15.24 -9.37 -4.14
CA SER A 142 15.09 -10.63 -3.42
C SER A 142 14.36 -10.47 -2.09
N GLY A 143 13.44 -11.39 -1.81
CA GLY A 143 12.75 -11.52 -0.53
C GLY A 143 13.54 -12.25 0.56
N LYS A 144 14.79 -12.67 0.29
CA LYS A 144 15.62 -13.45 1.23
C LYS A 144 15.78 -12.73 2.55
N GLU A 145 16.20 -11.48 2.53
CA GLU A 145 16.46 -10.70 3.74
C GLU A 145 15.18 -10.50 4.59
N ILE A 146 14.04 -10.21 3.95
CA ILE A 146 12.75 -10.11 4.67
C ILE A 146 12.39 -11.44 5.32
N ARG A 147 12.59 -12.55 4.63
CA ARG A 147 12.31 -13.90 5.13
C ARG A 147 13.19 -14.21 6.34
N ASP A 148 14.48 -13.95 6.25
CA ASP A 148 15.45 -14.21 7.31
C ASP A 148 15.15 -13.37 8.57
N VAL A 149 14.87 -12.08 8.40
CA VAL A 149 14.44 -11.19 9.48
C VAL A 149 13.13 -11.69 10.11
N ARG A 150 12.16 -12.07 9.31
CA ARG A 150 10.87 -12.58 9.77
C ARG A 150 11.00 -13.89 10.55
N ASP A 151 11.79 -14.82 10.08
CA ASP A 151 12.00 -16.12 10.73
C ASP A 151 12.77 -15.94 12.05
N ARG A 152 13.80 -15.09 12.10
CA ARG A 152 14.50 -14.69 13.32
C ARG A 152 13.57 -14.08 14.38
N TYR A 153 12.73 -13.12 14.01
CA TYR A 153 11.76 -12.53 14.94
C TYR A 153 10.65 -13.51 15.36
N SER A 154 10.24 -14.40 14.48
CA SER A 154 9.27 -15.44 14.81
C SER A 154 9.83 -16.40 15.87
N LEU A 155 11.06 -16.88 15.70
CA LEU A 155 11.75 -17.74 16.66
C LEU A 155 11.95 -17.04 18.00
N ALA A 156 12.42 -15.79 17.99
CA ALA A 156 12.60 -15.00 19.20
C ALA A 156 11.28 -14.80 19.98
N ARG A 157 10.17 -14.51 19.27
CA ARG A 157 8.83 -14.44 19.90
C ARG A 157 8.38 -15.75 20.49
N ALA A 158 8.51 -16.85 19.76
CA ALA A 158 8.14 -18.18 20.25
C ALA A 158 8.91 -18.56 21.52
N ASN A 159 10.22 -18.34 21.56
CA ASN A 159 11.06 -18.61 22.73
C ASN A 159 10.67 -17.75 23.93
N LEU A 160 10.44 -16.44 23.73
CA LEU A 160 10.00 -15.55 24.82
C LEU A 160 8.60 -15.90 25.33
N GLN A 161 7.68 -16.30 24.47
CA GLN A 161 6.34 -16.75 24.84
C GLN A 161 6.41 -18.05 25.65
N LYS A 162 7.22 -19.03 25.21
CA LYS A 162 7.46 -20.28 25.94
C LYS A 162 8.05 -20.03 27.34
N LYS A 163 9.04 -19.13 27.47
CA LYS A 163 9.60 -18.71 28.77
C LYS A 163 8.56 -17.98 29.62
N ALA A 164 7.74 -17.12 29.00
CA ALA A 164 6.69 -16.40 29.73
C ALA A 164 5.59 -17.30 30.24
N SER A 165 5.29 -18.45 29.62
CA SER A 165 4.24 -19.38 30.08
C SER A 165 4.68 -20.21 31.31
N LYS A 166 5.97 -20.56 31.38
CA LYS A 166 6.53 -21.47 32.41
C LYS A 166 7.36 -20.79 33.50
N GLY A 167 7.65 -19.50 33.38
CA GLY A 167 8.58 -18.81 34.27
C GLY A 167 7.97 -18.28 35.56
N THR A 168 8.84 -17.81 36.46
CA THR A 168 8.47 -17.06 37.68
C THR A 168 7.79 -15.72 37.32
N ARG A 169 7.16 -15.07 38.31
CA ARG A 169 6.54 -13.73 38.11
C ARG A 169 7.52 -12.71 37.52
N SER A 170 8.77 -12.71 37.97
CA SER A 170 9.81 -11.81 37.48
C SER A 170 10.20 -12.12 36.05
N SER A 171 10.49 -13.39 35.71
CA SER A 171 10.85 -13.80 34.35
C SER A 171 9.72 -13.59 33.34
N ARG A 172 8.47 -13.83 33.74
CA ARG A 172 7.27 -13.51 32.92
C ARG A 172 7.16 -12.03 32.63
N ARG A 173 7.37 -11.16 33.63
CA ARG A 173 7.38 -9.70 33.45
C ARG A 173 8.45 -9.27 32.45
N ARG A 174 9.70 -9.76 32.60
CA ARG A 174 10.81 -9.47 31.71
C ARG A 174 10.53 -9.93 30.27
N CYS A 175 10.04 -11.14 30.09
CA CYS A 175 9.67 -11.67 28.75
C CYS A 175 8.59 -10.82 28.08
N ARG A 176 7.55 -10.39 28.82
CA ARG A 176 6.51 -9.50 28.27
C ARG A 176 7.07 -8.13 27.84
N GLN A 177 8.02 -7.57 28.61
CA GLN A 177 8.70 -6.33 28.25
C GLN A 177 9.52 -6.49 26.96
N LEU A 178 10.26 -7.60 26.80
CA LEU A 178 11.02 -7.90 25.59
C LEU A 178 10.09 -8.11 24.40
N LEU A 179 8.98 -8.85 24.55
CA LEU A 179 7.96 -9.01 23.50
C LEU A 179 7.38 -7.65 23.07
N LYS A 180 7.15 -6.73 24.01
CA LYS A 180 6.70 -5.36 23.71
C LYS A 180 7.74 -4.59 22.89
N ARG A 181 9.04 -4.71 23.24
CA ARG A 181 10.15 -4.09 22.47
C ARG A 181 10.31 -4.66 21.07
N LEU A 182 10.09 -5.97 20.89
CA LEU A 182 10.12 -6.63 19.57
C LEU A 182 8.91 -6.29 18.71
N SER A 183 7.81 -5.86 19.33
CA SER A 183 6.57 -5.56 18.63
C SER A 183 6.76 -4.50 17.54
N GLY A 184 6.33 -4.81 16.32
CA GLY A 184 6.36 -3.89 15.19
C GLY A 184 7.73 -3.73 14.49
N LYS A 185 8.84 -4.28 15.02
CA LYS A 185 10.17 -4.16 14.36
C LYS A 185 10.16 -4.80 12.97
N GLU A 186 9.66 -6.04 12.86
CA GLU A 186 9.51 -6.75 11.59
C GLU A 186 8.65 -5.96 10.58
N LYS A 187 7.50 -5.44 11.04
CA LYS A 187 6.62 -4.64 10.19
C LYS A 187 7.27 -3.35 9.70
N ARG A 188 8.07 -2.68 10.56
CA ARG A 188 8.81 -1.47 10.17
C ARG A 188 9.90 -1.79 9.16
N PHE A 189 10.64 -2.88 9.35
CA PHE A 189 11.66 -3.33 8.41
C PHE A 189 11.05 -3.61 7.03
N GLN A 190 10.00 -4.43 6.96
CA GLN A 190 9.31 -4.71 5.70
C GLN A 190 8.75 -3.45 5.03
N ARG A 191 8.20 -2.54 5.82
CA ARG A 191 7.72 -1.26 5.31
C ARG A 191 8.87 -0.43 4.70
N HIS A 192 10.04 -0.42 5.35
CA HIS A 192 11.22 0.26 4.83
C HIS A 192 11.65 -0.32 3.48
N VAL A 193 11.77 -1.64 3.37
CA VAL A 193 12.11 -2.32 2.11
C VAL A 193 11.10 -1.97 1.01
N ASN A 194 9.80 -2.03 1.29
CA ASN A 194 8.77 -1.63 0.31
C ASN A 194 8.88 -0.16 -0.09
N HIS A 195 9.30 0.73 0.82
CA HIS A 195 9.56 2.13 0.49
C HIS A 195 10.75 2.30 -0.44
N VAL A 196 11.84 1.53 -0.24
CA VAL A 196 13.01 1.54 -1.12
C VAL A 196 12.62 1.03 -2.50
N ILE A 197 12.03 -0.14 -2.61
CA ILE A 197 11.62 -0.75 -3.88
C ILE A 197 10.72 0.21 -4.66
N SER A 198 9.62 0.67 -4.05
CA SER A 198 8.69 1.58 -4.73
C SER A 198 9.31 2.93 -5.10
N LYS A 199 10.31 3.43 -4.34
CA LYS A 199 11.05 4.65 -4.71
C LYS A 199 11.89 4.42 -5.96
N THR A 200 12.59 3.29 -6.02
CA THR A 200 13.46 2.95 -7.16
C THR A 200 12.63 2.76 -8.43
N ILE A 201 11.57 1.95 -8.39
CA ILE A 201 10.70 1.71 -9.55
C ILE A 201 10.13 3.03 -10.10
N ILE A 202 9.62 3.91 -9.23
CA ILE A 202 9.08 5.21 -9.67
C ILE A 202 10.17 6.13 -10.21
N PHE A 203 11.36 6.10 -9.63
CA PHE A 203 12.50 6.86 -10.16
C PHE A 203 12.89 6.38 -11.55
N ASP A 204 13.00 5.07 -11.75
CA ASP A 204 13.34 4.47 -13.04
C ASP A 204 12.26 4.78 -14.10
N ALA A 205 11.00 4.61 -13.75
CA ALA A 205 9.87 4.95 -14.61
C ALA A 205 9.89 6.43 -15.05
N LYS A 206 10.27 7.32 -14.14
CA LYS A 206 10.42 8.74 -14.46
C LYS A 206 11.58 9.01 -15.43
N GLN A 207 12.72 8.33 -15.24
CA GLN A 207 13.89 8.48 -16.10
C GLN A 207 13.65 7.94 -17.52
N SER A 208 12.93 6.81 -17.64
CA SER A 208 12.64 6.17 -18.93
C SER A 208 11.33 6.64 -19.58
N ASN A 209 10.70 7.69 -19.05
CA ASN A 209 9.39 8.18 -19.52
C ASN A 209 8.35 7.05 -19.63
N SER A 210 8.23 6.23 -18.59
CA SER A 210 7.41 5.02 -18.59
C SER A 210 6.26 5.10 -17.59
N ILE A 211 5.16 4.43 -17.92
CA ILE A 211 4.16 4.02 -16.93
C ILE A 211 4.59 2.70 -16.26
N VAL A 212 3.97 2.34 -15.15
CA VAL A 212 4.26 1.09 -14.45
C VAL A 212 3.03 0.18 -14.43
N ALA A 213 3.13 -0.97 -15.10
CA ALA A 213 2.11 -2.01 -15.06
C ALA A 213 2.41 -2.99 -13.92
N ILE A 214 1.42 -3.22 -13.06
CA ILE A 214 1.54 -4.11 -11.90
C ILE A 214 0.45 -5.17 -11.91
N GLU A 215 0.71 -6.31 -11.29
CA GLU A 215 -0.33 -7.33 -11.10
C GLU A 215 -1.48 -6.86 -10.23
N ASP A 216 -2.73 -7.12 -10.65
CA ASP A 216 -3.88 -6.98 -9.80
C ASP A 216 -4.08 -8.21 -8.91
N LEU A 217 -3.49 -8.18 -7.75
CA LEU A 217 -3.56 -9.24 -6.75
C LEU A 217 -4.77 -9.10 -5.81
N THR A 218 -5.82 -8.39 -6.21
CA THR A 218 -7.06 -8.26 -5.44
C THR A 218 -7.68 -9.64 -5.17
N GLY A 219 -7.99 -9.93 -3.92
CA GLY A 219 -8.57 -11.22 -3.51
C GLY A 219 -7.62 -12.41 -3.47
N ILE A 220 -6.33 -12.27 -3.81
CA ILE A 220 -5.37 -13.39 -3.85
C ILE A 220 -5.25 -14.12 -2.50
N ARG A 221 -5.38 -13.42 -1.37
CA ARG A 221 -5.33 -14.05 -0.04
C ARG A 221 -6.49 -15.01 0.19
N ASN A 222 -7.70 -14.64 -0.22
CA ASN A 222 -8.88 -15.49 -0.08
C ASN A 222 -8.72 -16.75 -0.93
N ARG A 223 -8.34 -16.61 -2.20
CA ARG A 223 -8.07 -17.73 -3.10
C ARG A 223 -6.97 -18.65 -2.57
N THR A 224 -5.86 -18.09 -2.09
CA THR A 224 -4.73 -18.86 -1.56
C THR A 224 -5.04 -19.57 -0.25
N ASN A 225 -5.91 -19.03 0.61
CA ASN A 225 -6.29 -19.63 1.88
C ASN A 225 -7.29 -20.79 1.74
N GLN A 226 -7.95 -20.91 0.60
CA GLN A 226 -8.85 -22.04 0.30
C GLN A 226 -8.09 -23.35 0.05
N GLN A 227 -6.82 -23.27 -0.34
CA GLN A 227 -6.00 -24.45 -0.57
C GLN A 227 -5.38 -24.98 0.73
N PRO A 228 -5.32 -26.33 0.92
CA PRO A 228 -4.64 -26.92 2.06
C PRO A 228 -3.15 -26.56 2.04
N ARG A 229 -2.65 -26.00 3.14
CA ARG A 229 -1.25 -25.55 3.28
C ARG A 229 -0.73 -25.78 4.68
N SER A 230 0.57 -25.98 4.80
CA SER A 230 1.25 -26.05 6.09
C SER A 230 1.06 -24.71 6.87
N LYS A 231 1.12 -24.79 8.21
CA LYS A 231 1.05 -23.60 9.09
C LYS A 231 2.12 -22.54 8.73
N THR A 232 3.30 -22.99 8.36
CA THR A 232 4.42 -22.12 7.94
C THR A 232 4.13 -21.45 6.61
N GLU A 233 3.65 -22.16 5.62
CA GLU A 233 3.26 -21.63 4.32
C GLU A 233 2.13 -20.60 4.43
N ARG A 234 1.10 -20.92 5.21
CA ARG A 234 -0.02 -20.00 5.49
C ARG A 234 0.47 -18.72 6.16
N ARG A 235 1.40 -18.82 7.13
CA ARG A 235 2.01 -17.66 7.78
C ARG A 235 2.79 -16.82 6.77
N ARG A 236 3.59 -17.43 5.92
CA ARG A 236 4.39 -16.75 4.89
C ARG A 236 3.50 -16.03 3.87
N SER A 237 2.44 -16.67 3.39
CA SER A 237 1.48 -16.07 2.46
C SER A 237 0.73 -14.90 3.07
N ASN A 238 0.20 -15.04 4.29
CA ASN A 238 -0.56 -13.99 4.97
C ASN A 238 0.31 -12.78 5.37
N SER A 239 1.61 -12.99 5.55
CA SER A 239 2.56 -11.92 5.90
C SER A 239 3.17 -11.22 4.68
N TRP A 240 2.87 -11.68 3.47
CA TRP A 240 3.32 -11.03 2.23
C TRP A 240 2.64 -9.66 2.05
N ALA A 241 3.44 -8.61 2.00
CA ALA A 241 2.94 -7.23 2.04
C ALA A 241 2.84 -6.58 0.65
N PHE A 242 2.43 -7.36 -0.38
CA PHE A 242 2.23 -6.86 -1.75
C PHE A 242 1.26 -5.68 -1.81
N TYR A 243 0.16 -5.72 -1.05
CA TYR A 243 -0.80 -4.62 -1.01
C TYR A 243 -0.18 -3.31 -0.50
N GLN A 244 0.75 -3.39 0.46
CA GLN A 244 1.49 -2.21 0.93
C GLN A 244 2.43 -1.67 -0.16
N LEU A 245 3.10 -2.55 -0.92
CA LEU A 245 3.97 -2.16 -2.02
C LEU A 245 3.15 -1.48 -3.12
N ARG A 246 2.00 -2.06 -3.50
CA ARG A 246 1.05 -1.47 -4.44
C ARG A 246 0.64 -0.05 -4.01
N ILE A 247 0.16 0.13 -2.77
CA ILE A 247 -0.20 1.47 -2.26
C ILE A 247 0.98 2.44 -2.35
N PHE A 248 2.21 1.95 -2.09
CA PHE A 248 3.39 2.82 -2.17
C PHE A 248 3.74 3.21 -3.60
N LEU A 249 3.52 2.35 -4.56
CA LEU A 249 3.65 2.69 -5.98
C LEU A 249 2.57 3.67 -6.42
N GLU A 250 1.30 3.40 -6.09
CA GLU A 250 0.17 4.25 -6.45
C GLU A 250 0.34 5.69 -5.97
N TYR A 251 0.60 5.94 -4.67
CA TYR A 251 0.73 7.32 -4.18
C TYR A 251 2.02 7.99 -4.65
N LYS A 252 3.13 7.24 -4.80
CA LYS A 252 4.38 7.82 -5.31
C LYS A 252 4.29 8.10 -6.80
N GLY A 253 3.63 7.23 -7.57
CA GLY A 253 3.29 7.45 -8.97
C GLY A 253 2.51 8.74 -9.13
N LEU A 254 1.41 8.89 -8.37
CA LEU A 254 0.58 10.09 -8.36
C LEU A 254 1.40 11.37 -8.08
N ILE A 255 2.27 11.36 -7.07
CA ILE A 255 3.11 12.51 -6.71
C ILE A 255 4.13 12.86 -7.81
N ASN A 256 4.55 11.88 -8.62
CA ASN A 256 5.54 12.07 -9.69
C ASN A 256 4.92 12.18 -11.10
N GLY A 257 3.59 12.14 -11.22
CA GLY A 257 2.89 12.17 -12.50
C GLY A 257 3.03 10.88 -13.31
N ILE A 258 3.33 9.74 -12.65
CA ILE A 258 3.49 8.43 -13.28
C ILE A 258 2.22 7.61 -13.08
N GLU A 259 1.66 7.11 -14.15
CA GLU A 259 0.50 6.23 -14.09
C GLU A 259 0.90 4.83 -13.62
N ILE A 260 0.10 4.27 -12.70
CA ILE A 260 0.23 2.89 -12.22
C ILE A 260 -0.98 2.10 -12.71
N VAL A 261 -0.74 1.13 -13.57
CA VAL A 261 -1.77 0.36 -14.26
C VAL A 261 -1.86 -1.03 -13.66
N PRO A 262 -2.91 -1.35 -12.88
CA PRO A 262 -3.15 -2.72 -12.45
C PRO A 262 -3.68 -3.54 -13.64
N VAL A 263 -3.00 -4.64 -13.95
CA VAL A 263 -3.37 -5.56 -15.02
C VAL A 263 -3.73 -6.94 -14.47
N ASN A 264 -4.58 -7.68 -15.19
CA ASN A 264 -4.97 -9.02 -14.79
C ASN A 264 -3.77 -9.99 -14.96
N PRO A 265 -3.30 -10.65 -13.90
CA PRO A 265 -2.12 -11.52 -13.97
C PRO A 265 -2.39 -12.91 -14.58
N ARG A 266 -3.61 -13.16 -15.07
CA ARG A 266 -3.97 -14.47 -15.61
C ARG A 266 -3.08 -14.83 -16.78
N TYR A 267 -2.41 -15.97 -16.68
CA TYR A 267 -1.46 -16.51 -17.65
C TYR A 267 -0.16 -15.70 -17.86
N SER A 268 0.05 -14.56 -17.22
CA SER A 268 1.28 -13.76 -17.39
C SER A 268 2.57 -14.57 -17.16
N SER A 269 2.55 -15.49 -16.19
CA SER A 269 3.69 -16.34 -15.87
C SER A 269 3.75 -17.65 -16.66
N GLN A 270 2.75 -17.94 -17.50
CA GLN A 270 2.66 -19.17 -18.29
C GLN A 270 2.74 -18.90 -19.80
N THR A 271 2.63 -17.66 -20.22
CA THR A 271 2.76 -17.22 -21.61
C THR A 271 4.18 -16.76 -21.87
N CYS A 272 4.75 -17.17 -22.98
CA CYS A 272 6.07 -16.71 -23.43
C CYS A 272 5.98 -15.26 -23.90
N HIS A 273 6.77 -14.37 -23.31
CA HIS A 273 6.76 -12.93 -23.70
C HIS A 273 7.27 -12.71 -25.13
N ALA A 274 8.10 -13.62 -25.68
CA ALA A 274 8.69 -13.46 -27.00
C ALA A 274 7.77 -13.88 -28.15
N CYS A 275 6.88 -14.88 -27.93
CA CYS A 275 6.02 -15.40 -29.01
C CYS A 275 4.54 -15.60 -28.62
N MET A 276 4.17 -15.25 -27.40
CA MET A 276 2.81 -15.33 -26.86
C MET A 276 2.22 -16.75 -26.77
N HIS A 277 3.00 -17.81 -27.04
CA HIS A 277 2.58 -19.19 -26.80
C HIS A 277 2.64 -19.57 -25.32
N LEU A 278 1.77 -20.48 -24.92
CA LEU A 278 1.85 -21.07 -23.58
C LEU A 278 3.17 -21.86 -23.46
N GLY A 279 3.77 -21.85 -22.28
CA GLY A 279 4.99 -22.56 -21.97
C GLY A 279 4.87 -23.33 -20.67
N LEU A 280 5.93 -24.05 -20.33
CA LEU A 280 6.03 -24.84 -19.12
C LEU A 280 6.76 -24.04 -18.03
N ARG A 281 6.07 -23.80 -16.90
CA ARG A 281 6.66 -23.19 -15.71
C ARG A 281 6.93 -24.26 -14.65
N SER A 282 8.16 -24.34 -14.16
CA SER A 282 8.57 -25.15 -13.01
C SER A 282 9.31 -24.28 -11.99
N GLY A 283 8.62 -23.86 -10.95
CA GLY A 283 9.16 -22.92 -9.96
C GLY A 283 9.54 -21.58 -10.61
N LYS A 284 10.83 -21.26 -10.59
CA LYS A 284 11.39 -20.05 -11.23
C LYS A 284 11.82 -20.27 -12.69
N LYS A 285 11.77 -21.48 -13.21
CA LYS A 285 12.18 -21.78 -14.59
C LYS A 285 10.95 -21.75 -15.50
N PHE A 286 11.10 -21.11 -16.64
CA PHE A 286 10.14 -21.11 -17.73
C PHE A 286 10.79 -21.63 -19.01
N LYS A 287 10.03 -22.41 -19.79
CA LYS A 287 10.44 -22.88 -21.12
C LYS A 287 9.27 -22.77 -22.08
N CYS A 288 9.46 -22.07 -23.19
CA CYS A 288 8.47 -22.01 -24.25
C CYS A 288 8.26 -23.39 -24.91
N THR A 289 7.02 -23.73 -25.22
CA THR A 289 6.69 -25.00 -25.92
C THR A 289 6.73 -24.85 -27.44
N ASN A 290 6.76 -23.62 -27.95
CA ASN A 290 6.94 -23.37 -29.36
C ASN A 290 8.40 -23.66 -29.77
N SER A 291 8.60 -24.67 -30.61
CA SER A 291 9.91 -25.12 -31.06
C SER A 291 10.68 -24.07 -31.88
N ILE A 292 9.96 -23.19 -32.57
CA ILE A 292 10.57 -22.10 -33.36
C ILE A 292 11.10 -21.00 -32.44
N CYS A 293 10.39 -20.70 -31.34
CA CYS A 293 10.80 -19.68 -30.39
C CYS A 293 11.91 -20.14 -29.45
N GLY A 294 11.75 -21.33 -28.85
CA GLY A 294 12.74 -21.94 -27.96
C GLY A 294 13.12 -21.16 -26.71
N TRP A 295 12.49 -20.00 -26.43
CA TRP A 295 12.87 -19.14 -25.31
C TRP A 295 12.74 -19.87 -23.96
N HIS A 296 13.75 -19.72 -23.11
CA HIS A 296 13.77 -20.23 -21.75
C HIS A 296 14.50 -19.25 -20.81
N GLY A 297 14.06 -19.15 -19.56
CA GLY A 297 14.64 -18.22 -18.60
C GLY A 297 13.94 -18.22 -17.26
N ASP A 298 14.06 -17.13 -16.51
CA ASP A 298 13.37 -16.94 -15.25
C ASP A 298 11.88 -16.63 -15.49
N ALA A 299 11.02 -17.32 -14.74
CA ALA A 299 9.56 -17.20 -14.91
C ALA A 299 8.99 -15.87 -14.40
N ASP A 300 9.62 -15.26 -13.39
CA ASP A 300 9.20 -13.98 -12.83
C ASP A 300 9.66 -12.83 -13.76
N GLU A 301 10.83 -12.99 -14.42
CA GLU A 301 11.28 -12.11 -15.49
C GLU A 301 10.34 -12.18 -16.71
N ASN A 302 10.02 -13.38 -17.18
CA ASN A 302 9.04 -13.58 -18.26
C ASN A 302 7.68 -12.95 -17.91
N ALA A 303 7.21 -13.09 -16.67
CA ALA A 303 5.98 -12.46 -16.21
C ALA A 303 6.05 -10.94 -16.25
N SER A 304 7.17 -10.34 -15.85
CA SER A 304 7.35 -8.88 -15.87
C SER A 304 7.29 -8.32 -17.30
N TYR A 305 7.87 -9.00 -18.28
CA TYR A 305 7.75 -8.61 -19.71
C TYR A 305 6.31 -8.73 -20.20
N ASN A 306 5.60 -9.81 -19.86
CA ASN A 306 4.19 -9.95 -20.22
C ASN A 306 3.32 -8.84 -19.59
N LEU A 307 3.59 -8.47 -18.33
CA LEU A 307 2.90 -7.35 -17.69
C LEU A 307 3.18 -6.02 -18.38
N SER A 308 4.40 -5.80 -18.88
CA SER A 308 4.75 -4.61 -19.67
C SER A 308 3.93 -4.57 -20.97
N ILE A 309 3.84 -5.68 -21.71
CA ILE A 309 3.07 -5.77 -22.96
C ILE A 309 1.58 -5.52 -22.70
N ILE A 310 0.99 -6.21 -21.70
CA ILE A 310 -0.42 -6.05 -21.35
C ILE A 310 -0.69 -4.60 -20.87
N GLY A 311 0.19 -4.03 -20.06
CA GLY A 311 0.10 -2.64 -19.61
C GLY A 311 0.14 -1.64 -20.77
N GLY A 312 0.95 -1.91 -21.78
CA GLY A 312 1.02 -1.11 -23.02
C GLY A 312 -0.29 -1.15 -23.78
N VAL A 313 -0.84 -2.33 -23.99
CA VAL A 313 -2.15 -2.49 -24.66
C VAL A 313 -3.26 -1.77 -23.90
N VAL A 314 -3.29 -1.86 -22.56
CA VAL A 314 -4.34 -1.25 -21.74
C VAL A 314 -4.22 0.28 -21.68
N SER A 315 -3.03 0.85 -21.65
CA SER A 315 -2.82 2.28 -21.36
C SER A 315 -2.47 3.10 -22.59
N LEU A 316 -1.60 2.60 -23.47
CA LEU A 316 -1.13 3.39 -24.62
C LEU A 316 -2.19 3.45 -25.72
N LEU A 317 -3.09 2.45 -25.82
CA LEU A 317 -4.20 2.46 -26.76
C LEU A 317 -5.40 3.33 -26.32
N ARG A 318 -5.43 3.83 -25.07
CA ARG A 318 -6.48 4.76 -24.60
C ARG A 318 -6.51 6.10 -25.34
N GLY A 319 -5.50 6.43 -26.15
CA GLY A 319 -5.45 7.65 -26.96
C GLY A 319 -5.97 7.51 -28.39
N SER A 320 -6.31 6.33 -28.87
CA SER A 320 -6.99 6.14 -30.15
C SER A 320 -8.50 6.15 -29.90
N GLU A 321 -9.22 7.02 -30.58
CA GLU A 321 -10.71 7.17 -30.50
C GLU A 321 -11.49 5.86 -30.81
N ILE A 322 -10.81 4.78 -31.15
CA ILE A 322 -11.38 3.50 -31.58
C ILE A 322 -11.56 2.48 -30.43
N LEU A 323 -10.95 2.68 -29.26
CA LEU A 323 -11.02 1.73 -28.15
C LEU A 323 -11.25 2.40 -26.80
N SER A 324 -12.42 3.01 -26.61
CA SER A 324 -12.96 3.28 -25.28
C SER A 324 -13.44 1.96 -24.66
N CYS A 325 -12.53 1.07 -24.30
CA CYS A 325 -12.87 -0.08 -23.48
C CYS A 325 -13.00 0.40 -22.03
N GLU A 326 -14.22 0.70 -21.61
CA GLU A 326 -14.53 0.66 -20.18
C GLU A 326 -14.37 -0.79 -19.73
N LEU A 327 -13.27 -1.07 -19.05
CA LEU A 327 -13.00 -2.37 -18.46
C LEU A 327 -13.89 -2.53 -17.21
N ASN A 328 -15.16 -2.89 -17.42
CA ASN A 328 -16.04 -3.32 -16.36
C ASN A 328 -15.56 -4.68 -15.85
N ARG A 329 -15.12 -4.72 -14.58
CA ARG A 329 -14.78 -5.95 -13.88
C ARG A 329 -16.06 -6.59 -13.37
N ASP A 330 -16.26 -7.85 -13.66
CA ASP A 330 -17.22 -8.66 -12.93
C ASP A 330 -16.64 -9.13 -11.59
N ASP A 331 -17.47 -9.69 -10.72
CA ASP A 331 -17.07 -10.21 -9.41
C ASP A 331 -16.05 -11.36 -9.50
N SER A 332 -15.86 -11.96 -10.69
CA SER A 332 -14.86 -13.00 -10.96
C SER A 332 -13.50 -12.44 -11.40
N GLY A 333 -13.39 -11.11 -11.63
CA GLY A 333 -12.16 -10.43 -12.07
C GLY A 333 -11.81 -10.64 -13.53
N LEU A 334 -12.75 -11.13 -14.35
CA LEU A 334 -12.61 -11.27 -15.79
C LEU A 334 -12.91 -9.94 -16.48
N LEU A 335 -12.13 -9.62 -17.50
CA LEU A 335 -12.38 -8.49 -18.39
C LEU A 335 -13.67 -8.76 -19.18
N LYS A 336 -14.70 -7.93 -19.01
CA LYS A 336 -15.84 -7.90 -19.91
C LYS A 336 -15.49 -7.05 -21.11
N TYR A 337 -15.66 -7.59 -22.30
CA TYR A 337 -15.67 -6.78 -23.50
C TYR A 337 -16.91 -5.86 -23.46
N PRO A 338 -16.76 -4.59 -23.86
CA PRO A 338 -17.93 -3.72 -23.98
C PRO A 338 -18.88 -4.35 -24.99
N THR A 339 -20.06 -4.71 -24.52
CA THR A 339 -21.16 -4.99 -25.43
C THR A 339 -21.58 -3.64 -26.00
N SER A 340 -21.34 -3.40 -27.29
CA SER A 340 -21.96 -2.32 -28.00
C SER A 340 -23.49 -2.43 -27.78
N GLY A 341 -24.13 -1.33 -27.38
CA GLY A 341 -25.53 -1.29 -26.99
C GLY A 341 -26.56 -1.55 -28.11
N THR A 342 -26.22 -2.36 -29.08
CA THR A 342 -27.11 -2.91 -30.10
C THR A 342 -26.89 -4.41 -30.16
N GLY A 343 -27.86 -5.15 -29.62
CA GLY A 343 -27.80 -6.60 -29.41
C GLY A 343 -27.80 -7.44 -30.67
N GLU A 344 -26.74 -7.41 -31.44
CA GLU A 344 -26.49 -8.39 -32.49
C GLU A 344 -25.07 -8.91 -32.40
N SER A 345 -24.93 -10.18 -32.08
CA SER A 345 -23.67 -10.91 -32.17
C SER A 345 -23.24 -11.01 -33.63
N PRO A 346 -22.00 -10.73 -34.01
CA PRO A 346 -21.53 -11.00 -35.36
C PRO A 346 -21.50 -12.51 -35.58
N VAL A 347 -22.41 -13.01 -36.40
CA VAL A 347 -22.40 -14.37 -36.93
C VAL A 347 -21.18 -14.48 -37.86
N LEU A 348 -20.20 -15.27 -37.46
CA LEU A 348 -19.13 -15.70 -38.35
C LEU A 348 -19.75 -16.52 -39.49
N LYS A 349 -19.93 -15.92 -40.68
CA LYS A 349 -20.23 -16.63 -41.91
C LYS A 349 -18.98 -17.44 -42.29
N SER A 350 -19.08 -18.76 -42.21
CA SER A 350 -18.16 -19.68 -42.84
C SER A 350 -18.18 -19.43 -44.35
N ALA A 351 -17.05 -19.02 -44.90
CA ALA A 351 -16.85 -19.04 -46.36
C ALA A 351 -16.67 -20.51 -46.78
N GLY A 352 -17.55 -20.96 -47.69
CA GLY A 352 -17.40 -22.19 -48.42
C GLY A 352 -16.30 -22.10 -49.51
#